data_1d2dc8d0123872b64ce242ac95e299f2
#
_entry.id   1d2dc8d0123872b64ce242ac95e299f2
#
_cell.length_a   1.000
_cell.length_b   1.000
_cell.length_c   1.000
_cell.angle_alpha   90.00
_cell.angle_beta   90.00
_cell.angle_gamma   90.00
#
_symmetry.space_group_name_H-M   'P 1'
#
loop_
_entity.id
_entity.type
_entity.pdbx_description
1 polymer ?
#
loop_
_entity_poly.entity_id
_entity_poly.type
_entity_poly.pdbx_seq_one_letter_code
_entity_poly.pdbx_strand_id
1 'polypeptide(L)'
;MAFVRHPIYGLMTYVAVFFLHPPSRWWGQGLLSYGRWAVMAAFVTLLAILLARKIKPPHIPMLRHPAYILYLLFTLWLMVQIAWAMDPFEHKDLLSYYLKFAIVFFLVYRCIDSDKHLIMVLWTFVAGCFYFGWIAWTTYEGGRFEGFGGPGTAEANAGALVCVTGVFAGSVLFLNSKSWRERAALFVMIPFILNALVTTGSRSGFLALIVGGIVFNYFTPPQHRKWVRKLSVIAVVLFLSLAGGIFWSRMQTIEHAGADIEGVDTGGGRLEIIEAQWRMWKEYPMGCGATCTAVLSTQYIDPKFLTDSGVGSGPMVRASHNTFMTMLTEHGVPGATFYIMLMLWILSRVRKLGKAYRTEDHGMMTAVLPGVAAVLLGITIGDMFVTHAKLEVRIWFIAILMAMYNLMVARQQAPAVAPAMADPEPPAKPRRVQVARRGAPGQAVPGRRR
;
A
#
# COMPACT_ATOMS: atom_id res chain seq x y z
N MET A 1 0.74 20.69 15.50
CA MET A 1 -0.43 20.14 14.78
C MET A 1 -0.88 18.82 15.38
N ALA A 2 -0.01 17.82 15.57
CA ALA A 2 -0.39 16.50 16.10
C ALA A 2 -1.07 16.58 17.48
N PHE A 3 -0.54 17.34 18.42
CA PHE A 3 -1.11 17.50 19.77
C PHE A 3 -2.34 18.40 19.84
N VAL A 4 -2.41 19.44 18.99
CA VAL A 4 -3.46 20.47 19.06
C VAL A 4 -4.70 20.08 18.25
N ARG A 5 -4.50 19.53 17.06
CA ARG A 5 -5.60 19.21 16.13
C ARG A 5 -5.96 17.73 16.14
N HIS A 6 -5.07 16.88 15.66
CA HIS A 6 -5.27 15.43 15.58
C HIS A 6 -3.94 14.71 15.35
N PRO A 7 -3.67 13.53 15.95
CA PRO A 7 -2.46 12.74 15.73
C PRO A 7 -2.22 12.31 14.28
N ILE A 8 -3.21 12.35 13.41
CA ILE A 8 -3.08 12.08 11.98
C ILE A 8 -1.96 12.90 11.34
N TYR A 9 -1.74 14.14 11.78
CA TYR A 9 -0.65 14.97 11.26
C TYR A 9 0.74 14.43 11.62
N GLY A 10 0.87 13.79 12.78
CA GLY A 10 2.09 13.07 13.14
C GLY A 10 2.31 11.84 12.24
N LEU A 11 1.25 11.07 11.99
CA LEU A 11 1.32 9.94 11.06
C LEU A 11 1.66 10.39 9.63
N MET A 12 1.07 11.48 9.14
CA MET A 12 1.44 12.05 7.83
C MET A 12 2.91 12.45 7.79
N THR A 13 3.43 13.05 8.87
CA THR A 13 4.86 13.37 8.98
C THR A 13 5.71 12.11 8.94
N TYR A 14 5.29 11.03 9.63
CA TYR A 14 5.97 9.74 9.57
C TYR A 14 6.05 9.19 8.15
N VAL A 15 4.91 9.14 7.45
CA VAL A 15 4.83 8.69 6.05
C VAL A 15 5.69 9.57 5.14
N ALA A 16 5.64 10.89 5.29
CA ALA A 16 6.46 11.80 4.51
C ALA A 16 7.96 11.57 4.74
N VAL A 17 8.39 11.42 5.99
CA VAL A 17 9.79 11.17 6.35
C VAL A 17 10.29 9.82 5.85
N PHE A 18 9.43 8.80 5.79
CA PHE A 18 9.79 7.52 5.18
C PHE A 18 10.24 7.68 3.73
N PHE A 19 9.50 8.44 2.92
CA PHE A 19 9.84 8.68 1.51
C PHE A 19 10.97 9.69 1.34
N LEU A 20 10.98 10.77 2.10
CA LEU A 20 12.02 11.80 2.04
C LEU A 20 13.38 11.23 2.44
N HIS A 21 13.44 10.40 3.45
CA HIS A 21 14.60 9.72 4.01
C HIS A 21 15.89 10.58 3.96
N PRO A 22 15.98 11.64 4.78
CA PRO A 22 17.09 12.59 4.73
C PRO A 22 18.50 11.96 4.70
N PRO A 23 18.78 10.87 5.44
CA PRO A 23 20.09 10.24 5.40
C PRO A 23 20.57 9.77 4.03
N SER A 24 19.66 9.44 3.10
CA SER A 24 19.99 8.97 1.75
C SER A 24 19.97 10.07 0.69
N ARG A 25 19.79 11.34 1.08
CA ARG A 25 19.64 12.45 0.15
C ARG A 25 20.84 13.40 0.21
N TRP A 26 21.18 13.98 -0.96
CA TRP A 26 22.24 14.98 -1.03
C TRP A 26 21.97 16.18 -0.11
N TRP A 27 20.71 16.64 -0.02
CA TRP A 27 20.29 17.77 0.83
C TRP A 27 20.18 17.38 2.32
N GLY A 28 20.14 16.10 2.64
CA GLY A 28 20.07 15.59 4.00
C GLY A 28 21.43 15.22 4.61
N GLN A 29 22.53 15.45 3.88
CA GLN A 29 23.87 15.21 4.40
C GLN A 29 24.21 16.16 5.58
N GLY A 30 25.22 15.81 6.36
CA GLY A 30 25.58 16.55 7.56
C GLY A 30 24.66 16.26 8.74
N LEU A 31 24.19 17.27 9.45
CA LEU A 31 23.42 17.11 10.70
C LEU A 31 22.13 16.29 10.53
N LEU A 32 21.50 16.37 9.35
CA LEU A 32 20.23 15.64 9.10
C LEU A 32 20.44 14.15 8.86
N SER A 33 21.64 13.70 8.47
CA SER A 33 21.94 12.29 8.22
C SER A 33 21.96 11.44 9.50
N TYR A 34 22.25 12.05 10.65
CA TYR A 34 22.29 11.35 11.94
C TYR A 34 20.92 11.19 12.60
N GLY A 35 19.90 11.91 12.11
CA GLY A 35 18.56 11.90 12.70
C GLY A 35 17.78 10.63 12.40
N ARG A 36 17.24 9.99 13.43
CA ARG A 36 16.26 8.90 13.31
C ARG A 36 14.85 9.46 13.09
N TRP A 37 14.66 10.21 12.01
CA TRP A 37 13.48 11.04 11.75
C TRP A 37 12.16 10.27 11.79
N ALA A 38 12.12 9.07 11.22
CA ALA A 38 10.93 8.21 11.25
C ALA A 38 10.60 7.79 12.69
N VAL A 39 11.60 7.42 13.51
CA VAL A 39 11.41 7.07 14.92
C VAL A 39 10.89 8.26 15.71
N MET A 40 11.44 9.45 15.47
CA MET A 40 10.98 10.70 16.13
C MET A 40 9.53 11.02 15.75
N ALA A 41 9.17 10.93 14.47
CA ALA A 41 7.81 11.15 14.01
C ALA A 41 6.83 10.12 14.60
N ALA A 42 7.22 8.84 14.66
CA ALA A 42 6.43 7.78 15.29
C ALA A 42 6.24 8.04 16.79
N PHE A 43 7.30 8.44 17.50
CA PHE A 43 7.24 8.76 18.93
C PHE A 43 6.32 9.96 19.21
N VAL A 44 6.47 11.05 18.45
CA VAL A 44 5.59 12.23 18.55
C VAL A 44 4.13 11.86 18.28
N THR A 45 3.88 10.99 17.30
CA THR A 45 2.54 10.52 16.97
C THR A 45 1.97 9.67 18.11
N LEU A 46 2.76 8.75 18.65
CA LEU A 46 2.36 7.91 19.79
C LEU A 46 2.01 8.77 21.01
N LEU A 47 2.88 9.72 21.34
CA LEU A 47 2.65 10.65 22.45
C LEU A 47 1.39 11.50 22.21
N ALA A 48 1.19 11.96 20.97
CA ALA A 48 -0.03 12.68 20.61
C ALA A 48 -1.29 11.82 20.77
N ILE A 49 -1.25 10.53 20.46
CA ILE A 49 -2.36 9.60 20.68
C ILE A 49 -2.65 9.43 22.17
N LEU A 50 -1.62 9.28 22.99
CA LEU A 50 -1.76 9.09 24.44
C LEU A 50 -2.31 10.34 25.15
N LEU A 51 -1.91 11.52 24.67
CA LEU A 51 -2.32 12.80 25.27
C LEU A 51 -3.59 13.39 24.64
N ALA A 52 -4.00 12.94 23.46
CA ALA A 52 -5.14 13.50 22.75
C ALA A 52 -6.47 13.05 23.34
N ARG A 53 -7.23 14.00 23.90
CA ARG A 53 -8.61 13.78 24.35
C ARG A 53 -9.64 13.67 23.20
N LYS A 54 -9.23 13.95 21.96
CA LYS A 54 -10.13 14.09 20.80
C LYS A 54 -10.18 12.88 19.86
N ILE A 55 -9.36 11.85 20.08
CA ILE A 55 -9.41 10.63 19.25
C ILE A 55 -10.57 9.78 19.73
N LYS A 56 -11.46 9.44 18.80
CA LYS A 56 -12.55 8.50 19.07
C LYS A 56 -11.96 7.10 19.38
N PRO A 57 -12.42 6.42 20.43
CA PRO A 57 -12.04 5.04 20.64
C PRO A 57 -12.51 4.18 19.46
N PRO A 58 -11.72 3.19 19.01
CA PRO A 58 -12.16 2.31 17.96
C PRO A 58 -13.29 1.42 18.47
N HIS A 59 -14.28 1.13 17.61
CA HIS A 59 -15.35 0.18 17.94
C HIS A 59 -14.81 -1.22 18.22
N ILE A 60 -13.77 -1.62 17.45
CA ILE A 60 -13.08 -2.88 17.66
C ILE A 60 -11.70 -2.57 18.26
N PRO A 61 -11.43 -2.94 19.51
CA PRO A 61 -10.10 -2.81 20.08
C PRO A 61 -9.05 -3.54 19.21
N MET A 62 -7.87 -2.96 19.05
CA MET A 62 -6.83 -3.47 18.15
C MET A 62 -6.47 -4.95 18.44
N LEU A 63 -6.37 -5.31 19.72
CA LEU A 63 -6.10 -6.68 20.16
C LEU A 63 -7.24 -7.68 19.89
N ARG A 64 -8.39 -7.23 19.39
CA ARG A 64 -9.47 -8.11 18.89
C ARG A 64 -9.40 -8.33 17.38
N HIS A 65 -8.47 -7.70 16.68
CA HIS A 65 -8.24 -7.94 15.27
C HIS A 65 -7.29 -9.13 15.07
N PRO A 66 -7.71 -10.22 14.42
CA PRO A 66 -6.86 -11.38 14.20
C PRO A 66 -5.54 -11.06 13.48
N ALA A 67 -5.55 -10.10 12.54
CA ALA A 67 -4.34 -9.69 11.83
C ALA A 67 -3.26 -9.15 12.78
N TYR A 68 -3.65 -8.33 13.75
CA TYR A 68 -2.68 -7.79 14.71
C TYR A 68 -2.22 -8.86 15.71
N ILE A 69 -3.11 -9.74 16.14
CA ILE A 69 -2.76 -10.89 16.99
C ILE A 69 -1.76 -11.79 16.26
N LEU A 70 -2.05 -12.17 15.01
CA LEU A 70 -1.14 -12.99 14.19
C LEU A 70 0.22 -12.33 14.02
N TYR A 71 0.23 -11.01 13.80
CA TYR A 71 1.45 -10.24 13.71
C TYR A 71 2.26 -10.27 15.02
N LEU A 72 1.61 -10.08 16.18
CA LEU A 72 2.27 -10.16 17.48
C LEU A 72 2.77 -11.56 17.80
N LEU A 73 1.99 -12.61 17.46
CA LEU A 73 2.41 -13.99 17.63
C LEU A 73 3.63 -14.33 16.78
N PHE A 74 3.68 -13.83 15.53
CA PHE A 74 4.87 -13.96 14.70
C PHE A 74 6.07 -13.22 15.30
N THR A 75 5.86 -12.00 15.80
CA THR A 75 6.93 -11.24 16.48
C THR A 75 7.44 -11.98 17.73
N LEU A 76 6.53 -12.56 18.51
CA LEU A 76 6.91 -13.40 19.65
C LEU A 76 7.68 -14.64 19.21
N TRP A 77 7.27 -15.27 18.09
CA TRP A 77 7.99 -16.38 17.50
C TRP A 77 9.43 -16.00 17.13
N LEU A 78 9.63 -14.84 16.50
CA LEU A 78 10.99 -14.34 16.24
C LEU A 78 11.80 -14.16 17.51
N MET A 79 11.21 -13.72 18.62
CA MET A 79 11.91 -13.62 19.92
C MET A 79 12.36 -14.99 20.43
N VAL A 80 11.49 -15.98 20.36
CA VAL A 80 11.81 -17.36 20.80
C VAL A 80 12.93 -17.94 19.91
N GLN A 81 12.87 -17.68 18.61
CA GLN A 81 13.79 -18.22 17.62
C GLN A 81 15.24 -17.69 17.76
N ILE A 82 15.45 -16.59 18.48
CA ILE A 82 16.82 -16.09 18.80
C ILE A 82 17.68 -17.19 19.45
N ALA A 83 17.08 -18.11 20.20
CA ALA A 83 17.80 -19.15 20.94
C ALA A 83 18.58 -20.13 20.04
N TRP A 84 18.18 -20.28 18.75
CA TRP A 84 18.83 -21.20 17.82
C TRP A 84 19.03 -20.62 16.41
N ALA A 85 18.82 -19.32 16.20
CA ALA A 85 19.05 -18.69 14.91
C ALA A 85 20.52 -18.82 14.49
N MET A 86 20.76 -19.29 13.25
CA MET A 86 22.13 -19.50 12.71
C MET A 86 22.90 -18.20 12.57
N ASP A 87 22.22 -17.11 12.19
CA ASP A 87 22.75 -15.76 12.21
C ASP A 87 21.98 -14.93 13.24
N PRO A 88 22.46 -14.88 14.51
CA PRO A 88 21.80 -14.12 15.55
C PRO A 88 21.80 -12.61 15.33
N PHE A 89 22.73 -12.07 14.56
CA PHE A 89 22.83 -10.65 14.27
C PHE A 89 21.70 -10.22 13.32
N GLU A 90 21.61 -10.86 12.15
CA GLU A 90 20.56 -10.60 11.17
C GLU A 90 19.16 -10.93 11.72
N HIS A 91 19.08 -11.97 12.56
CA HIS A 91 17.82 -12.34 13.19
C HIS A 91 17.33 -11.27 14.19
N LYS A 92 18.22 -10.71 15.00
CA LYS A 92 17.91 -9.59 15.91
C LYS A 92 17.58 -8.31 15.14
N ASP A 93 18.24 -8.07 14.00
CA ASP A 93 17.89 -6.95 13.12
C ASP A 93 16.46 -7.10 12.60
N LEU A 94 16.12 -8.26 12.06
CA LEU A 94 14.74 -8.56 11.62
C LEU A 94 13.73 -8.35 12.75
N LEU A 95 13.97 -8.90 13.94
CA LEU A 95 13.11 -8.71 15.10
C LEU A 95 12.94 -7.22 15.44
N SER A 96 14.02 -6.43 15.35
CA SER A 96 13.96 -4.99 15.59
C SER A 96 13.02 -4.26 14.62
N TYR A 97 12.97 -4.68 13.34
CA TYR A 97 11.99 -4.17 12.37
C TYR A 97 10.57 -4.54 12.77
N TYR A 98 10.33 -5.80 13.15
CA TYR A 98 8.97 -6.23 13.53
C TYR A 98 8.47 -5.54 14.79
N LEU A 99 9.33 -5.27 15.78
CA LEU A 99 8.95 -4.47 16.96
C LEU A 99 8.58 -3.03 16.58
N LYS A 100 9.35 -2.40 15.68
CA LYS A 100 9.05 -1.05 15.16
C LYS A 100 7.74 -1.06 14.36
N PHE A 101 7.54 -2.06 13.51
CA PHE A 101 6.33 -2.19 12.70
C PHE A 101 5.08 -2.44 13.55
N ALA A 102 5.18 -3.12 14.71
CA ALA A 102 4.07 -3.25 15.65
C ALA A 102 3.56 -1.88 16.12
N ILE A 103 4.49 -0.95 16.38
CA ILE A 103 4.17 0.44 16.74
C ILE A 103 3.50 1.15 15.56
N VAL A 104 4.07 1.06 14.37
CA VAL A 104 3.53 1.69 13.16
C VAL A 104 2.14 1.16 12.83
N PHE A 105 1.94 -0.14 12.97
CA PHE A 105 0.64 -0.78 12.83
C PHE A 105 -0.41 -0.15 13.75
N PHE A 106 -0.04 0.03 15.03
CA PHE A 106 -0.88 0.72 16.02
C PHE A 106 -1.16 2.17 15.61
N LEU A 107 -0.14 2.93 15.19
CA LEU A 107 -0.29 4.33 14.81
C LEU A 107 -1.25 4.50 13.64
N VAL A 108 -1.08 3.70 12.57
CA VAL A 108 -1.95 3.76 11.39
C VAL A 108 -3.39 3.44 11.75
N TYR A 109 -3.61 2.34 12.49
CA TYR A 109 -4.94 1.92 12.92
C TYR A 109 -5.64 2.97 13.79
N ARG A 110 -4.92 3.57 14.75
CA ARG A 110 -5.48 4.54 15.70
C ARG A 110 -5.70 5.92 15.11
N CYS A 111 -4.88 6.35 14.16
CA CYS A 111 -5.00 7.67 13.55
C CYS A 111 -6.11 7.74 12.49
N ILE A 112 -6.51 6.59 11.89
CA ILE A 112 -7.58 6.55 10.88
C ILE A 112 -8.92 6.27 11.58
N ASP A 113 -9.56 7.32 12.10
CA ASP A 113 -10.85 7.27 12.77
C ASP A 113 -12.02 7.83 11.92
N SER A 114 -11.74 8.22 10.69
CA SER A 114 -12.70 8.81 9.75
C SER A 114 -12.25 8.67 8.29
N ASP A 115 -13.19 8.78 7.35
CA ASP A 115 -12.91 8.81 5.91
C ASP A 115 -11.91 9.91 5.54
N LYS A 116 -12.05 11.08 6.17
CA LYS A 116 -11.14 12.20 5.96
C LYS A 116 -9.70 11.83 6.28
N HIS A 117 -9.48 11.18 7.42
CA HIS A 117 -8.14 10.77 7.85
C HIS A 117 -7.56 9.67 6.96
N LEU A 118 -8.39 8.74 6.49
CA LEU A 118 -7.98 7.75 5.50
C LEU A 118 -7.48 8.41 4.21
N ILE A 119 -8.25 9.36 3.68
CA ILE A 119 -7.87 10.09 2.45
C ILE A 119 -6.60 10.93 2.66
N MET A 120 -6.43 11.56 3.81
CA MET A 120 -5.20 12.32 4.13
C MET A 120 -3.96 11.42 4.12
N VAL A 121 -4.03 10.22 4.69
CA VAL A 121 -2.93 9.25 4.65
C VAL A 121 -2.63 8.82 3.22
N LEU A 122 -3.66 8.49 2.43
CA LEU A 122 -3.47 8.08 1.04
C LEU A 122 -2.85 9.20 0.19
N TRP A 123 -3.25 10.46 0.37
CA TRP A 123 -2.61 11.60 -0.30
C TRP A 123 -1.15 11.74 0.06
N THR A 124 -0.81 11.64 1.35
CA THR A 124 0.58 11.71 1.81
C THR A 124 1.42 10.57 1.21
N PHE A 125 0.83 9.37 1.16
CA PHE A 125 1.47 8.20 0.57
C PHE A 125 1.73 8.38 -0.94
N VAL A 126 0.73 8.84 -1.70
CA VAL A 126 0.86 9.08 -3.15
C VAL A 126 1.88 10.20 -3.43
N ALA A 127 1.89 11.25 -2.62
CA ALA A 127 2.91 12.31 -2.73
C ALA A 127 4.33 11.76 -2.46
N GLY A 128 4.48 10.83 -1.52
CA GLY A 128 5.73 10.12 -1.29
C GLY A 128 6.15 9.24 -2.47
N CYS A 129 5.22 8.48 -3.04
CA CYS A 129 5.49 7.69 -4.25
C CYS A 129 5.86 8.58 -5.45
N PHE A 130 5.20 9.74 -5.58
CA PHE A 130 5.56 10.73 -6.58
C PHE A 130 7.00 11.24 -6.38
N TYR A 131 7.41 11.47 -5.13
CA TYR A 131 8.79 11.86 -4.84
C TYR A 131 9.79 10.77 -5.27
N PHE A 132 9.48 9.49 -5.08
CA PHE A 132 10.28 8.40 -5.65
C PHE A 132 10.30 8.45 -7.19
N GLY A 133 9.15 8.73 -7.80
CA GLY A 133 9.05 8.96 -9.24
C GLY A 133 9.94 10.11 -9.73
N TRP A 134 9.95 11.19 -8.99
CA TRP A 134 10.79 12.35 -9.26
C TRP A 134 12.29 12.00 -9.15
N ILE A 135 12.69 11.27 -8.11
CA ILE A 135 14.08 10.83 -7.95
C ILE A 135 14.48 9.95 -9.15
N ALA A 136 13.68 8.94 -9.47
CA ALA A 136 13.96 8.08 -10.61
C ALA A 136 14.08 8.87 -11.91
N TRP A 137 13.19 9.86 -12.12
CA TRP A 137 13.25 10.73 -13.32
C TRP A 137 14.53 11.57 -13.39
N THR A 138 15.00 12.10 -12.26
CA THR A 138 16.13 13.04 -12.23
C THR A 138 17.50 12.38 -12.08
N THR A 139 17.56 11.14 -11.60
CA THR A 139 18.83 10.45 -11.30
C THR A 139 19.04 9.15 -12.05
N TYR A 140 18.12 8.79 -12.96
CA TYR A 140 18.23 7.55 -13.74
C TYR A 140 19.25 7.74 -14.87
N GLU A 141 20.35 6.98 -14.82
CA GLU A 141 21.45 7.01 -15.80
C GLU A 141 21.49 5.75 -16.68
N GLY A 142 20.46 4.90 -16.59
CA GLY A 142 20.40 3.64 -17.31
C GLY A 142 20.51 2.40 -16.41
N GLY A 143 20.32 1.22 -16.96
CA GLY A 143 20.35 -0.03 -16.22
C GLY A 143 19.12 -0.27 -15.35
N ARG A 144 19.31 -0.84 -14.17
CA ARG A 144 18.27 -1.11 -13.17
C ARG A 144 18.30 -0.05 -12.08
N PHE A 145 17.19 0.66 -11.90
CA PHE A 145 17.14 1.70 -10.89
C PHE A 145 16.95 1.13 -9.48
N GLU A 146 17.89 1.44 -8.57
CA GLU A 146 17.92 1.04 -7.15
C GLU A 146 18.13 2.24 -6.21
N GLY A 147 17.98 3.44 -6.73
CA GLY A 147 18.30 4.70 -6.03
C GLY A 147 17.19 5.28 -5.14
N PHE A 148 16.11 4.53 -4.81
CA PHE A 148 15.01 5.10 -4.01
C PHE A 148 15.47 5.54 -2.62
N GLY A 149 16.38 4.82 -2.00
CA GLY A 149 16.79 5.02 -0.61
C GLY A 149 15.62 4.80 0.36
N GLY A 150 15.93 4.72 1.62
CA GLY A 150 14.90 4.50 2.64
C GLY A 150 14.78 3.04 3.09
N PRO A 151 14.14 2.83 4.24
CA PRO A 151 14.06 1.51 4.86
C PRO A 151 13.28 0.52 3.99
N GLY A 152 13.92 -0.61 3.64
CA GLY A 152 13.27 -1.69 2.89
C GLY A 152 12.94 -1.37 1.43
N THR A 153 13.43 -0.23 0.88
CA THR A 153 13.17 0.19 -0.51
C THR A 153 14.47 0.38 -1.33
N ALA A 154 15.61 -0.02 -0.79
CA ALA A 154 16.89 0.08 -1.47
C ALA A 154 16.95 -0.81 -2.73
N GLU A 155 16.34 -2.00 -2.66
CA GLU A 155 16.27 -2.91 -3.80
C GLU A 155 15.18 -2.49 -4.80
N ALA A 156 15.48 -2.64 -6.10
CA ALA A 156 14.55 -2.31 -7.18
C ALA A 156 13.19 -3.02 -7.05
N ASN A 157 13.15 -4.28 -6.62
CA ASN A 157 11.89 -5.03 -6.51
C ASN A 157 10.99 -4.48 -5.41
N ALA A 158 11.54 -4.12 -4.24
CA ALA A 158 10.80 -3.51 -3.16
C ALA A 158 10.32 -2.11 -3.53
N GLY A 159 11.18 -1.30 -4.15
CA GLY A 159 10.81 0.01 -4.70
C GLY A 159 9.71 -0.08 -5.74
N ALA A 160 9.76 -1.08 -6.62
CA ALA A 160 8.72 -1.34 -7.61
C ALA A 160 7.36 -1.62 -6.97
N LEU A 161 7.31 -2.43 -5.90
CA LEU A 161 6.05 -2.70 -5.19
C LEU A 161 5.48 -1.46 -4.50
N VAL A 162 6.34 -0.60 -3.95
CA VAL A 162 5.90 0.69 -3.40
C VAL A 162 5.31 1.57 -4.51
N CYS A 163 5.92 1.61 -5.69
CA CYS A 163 5.38 2.34 -6.85
C CYS A 163 4.02 1.76 -7.31
N VAL A 164 3.89 0.42 -7.41
CA VAL A 164 2.61 -0.25 -7.72
C VAL A 164 1.53 0.17 -6.71
N THR A 165 1.87 0.19 -5.42
CA THR A 165 0.98 0.64 -4.36
C THR A 165 0.55 2.10 -4.57
N GLY A 166 1.50 2.97 -4.95
CA GLY A 166 1.25 4.37 -5.29
C GLY A 166 0.30 4.55 -6.47
N VAL A 167 0.44 3.73 -7.51
CA VAL A 167 -0.46 3.75 -8.68
C VAL A 167 -1.90 3.44 -8.28
N PHE A 168 -2.15 2.38 -7.49
CA PHE A 168 -3.50 2.02 -7.07
C PHE A 168 -4.10 3.01 -6.07
N ALA A 169 -3.31 3.51 -5.11
CA ALA A 169 -3.75 4.55 -4.18
C ALA A 169 -4.07 5.86 -4.94
N GLY A 170 -3.22 6.27 -5.88
CA GLY A 170 -3.43 7.43 -6.75
C GLY A 170 -4.67 7.28 -7.62
N SER A 171 -4.90 6.08 -8.19
CA SER A 171 -6.10 5.80 -9.00
C SER A 171 -7.39 5.94 -8.19
N VAL A 172 -7.40 5.46 -6.94
CA VAL A 172 -8.53 5.66 -6.03
C VAL A 172 -8.78 7.14 -5.78
N LEU A 173 -7.74 7.90 -5.46
CA LEU A 173 -7.86 9.33 -5.23
C LEU A 173 -8.36 10.05 -6.48
N PHE A 174 -7.83 9.71 -7.66
CA PHE A 174 -8.24 10.31 -8.93
C PHE A 174 -9.72 10.11 -9.24
N LEU A 175 -10.23 8.88 -9.06
CA LEU A 175 -11.62 8.55 -9.31
C LEU A 175 -12.59 9.26 -8.35
N ASN A 176 -12.13 9.55 -7.12
CA ASN A 176 -12.96 10.10 -6.06
C ASN A 176 -12.75 11.59 -5.82
N SER A 177 -11.77 12.20 -6.45
CA SER A 177 -11.54 13.64 -6.38
C SER A 177 -12.70 14.41 -6.97
N LYS A 178 -13.22 15.37 -6.20
CA LYS A 178 -14.25 16.32 -6.65
C LYS A 178 -13.64 17.57 -7.29
N SER A 179 -12.41 17.92 -6.91
CA SER A 179 -11.69 19.08 -7.39
C SER A 179 -10.89 18.78 -8.66
N TRP A 180 -10.99 19.67 -9.67
CA TRP A 180 -10.19 19.57 -10.88
C TRP A 180 -8.68 19.69 -10.57
N ARG A 181 -8.30 20.49 -9.55
CA ARG A 181 -6.91 20.68 -9.11
C ARG A 181 -6.31 19.38 -8.58
N GLU A 182 -7.07 18.64 -7.79
CA GLU A 182 -6.65 17.32 -7.28
C GLU A 182 -6.46 16.33 -8.42
N ARG A 183 -7.41 16.29 -9.37
CA ARG A 183 -7.27 15.43 -10.57
C ARG A 183 -6.06 15.79 -11.41
N ALA A 184 -5.80 17.10 -11.61
CA ALA A 184 -4.64 17.56 -12.35
C ALA A 184 -3.33 17.17 -11.63
N ALA A 185 -3.25 17.34 -10.31
CA ALA A 185 -2.10 16.90 -9.54
C ALA A 185 -1.85 15.39 -9.68
N LEU A 186 -2.87 14.56 -9.56
CA LEU A 186 -2.75 13.11 -9.70
C LEU A 186 -2.43 12.69 -11.15
N PHE A 187 -2.95 13.43 -12.13
CA PHE A 187 -2.61 13.23 -13.55
C PHE A 187 -1.13 13.43 -13.83
N VAL A 188 -0.48 14.35 -13.12
CA VAL A 188 0.98 14.54 -13.17
C VAL A 188 1.71 13.47 -12.33
N MET A 189 1.26 13.20 -11.11
CA MET A 189 1.95 12.30 -10.18
C MET A 189 2.02 10.84 -10.67
N ILE A 190 0.92 10.31 -11.20
CA ILE A 190 0.84 8.90 -11.59
C ILE A 190 1.83 8.52 -12.70
N PRO A 191 2.04 9.31 -13.77
CA PRO A 191 3.09 9.03 -14.77
C PRO A 191 4.50 8.94 -14.19
N PHE A 192 4.86 9.82 -13.23
CA PHE A 192 6.16 9.75 -12.57
C PHE A 192 6.31 8.47 -11.74
N ILE A 193 5.25 8.05 -11.04
CA ILE A 193 5.25 6.78 -10.29
C ILE A 193 5.37 5.58 -11.24
N LEU A 194 4.68 5.60 -12.38
CA LEU A 194 4.80 4.56 -13.41
C LEU A 194 6.20 4.54 -14.03
N ASN A 195 6.79 5.70 -14.31
CA ASN A 195 8.16 5.79 -14.79
C ASN A 195 9.13 5.14 -13.80
N ALA A 196 9.02 5.46 -12.50
CA ALA A 196 9.84 4.82 -11.47
C ALA A 196 9.68 3.30 -11.47
N LEU A 197 8.45 2.79 -11.62
CA LEU A 197 8.21 1.35 -11.71
C LEU A 197 8.91 0.74 -12.93
N VAL A 198 8.82 1.37 -14.10
CA VAL A 198 9.44 0.88 -15.34
C VAL A 198 10.96 0.86 -15.22
N THR A 199 11.58 1.92 -14.69
CA THR A 199 13.04 2.03 -14.56
C THR A 199 13.64 0.99 -13.59
N THR A 200 12.85 0.45 -12.66
CA THR A 200 13.31 -0.68 -11.83
C THR A 200 13.54 -1.97 -12.63
N GLY A 201 12.93 -2.12 -13.81
CA GLY A 201 12.93 -3.37 -14.57
C GLY A 201 12.44 -4.59 -13.79
N SER A 202 11.60 -4.39 -12.76
CA SER A 202 11.14 -5.44 -11.86
C SER A 202 10.02 -6.28 -12.47
N ARG A 203 10.32 -7.56 -12.78
CA ARG A 203 9.32 -8.53 -13.26
C ARG A 203 8.21 -8.78 -12.24
N SER A 204 8.56 -8.86 -10.96
CA SER A 204 7.58 -9.03 -9.86
C SER A 204 6.69 -7.80 -9.69
N GLY A 205 7.24 -6.58 -9.82
CA GLY A 205 6.48 -5.35 -9.80
C GLY A 205 5.49 -5.25 -10.96
N PHE A 206 5.90 -5.66 -12.16
CA PHE A 206 5.02 -5.71 -13.32
C PHE A 206 3.86 -6.71 -13.13
N LEU A 207 4.16 -7.91 -12.65
CA LEU A 207 3.13 -8.91 -12.37
C LEU A 207 2.17 -8.43 -11.26
N ALA A 208 2.68 -7.79 -10.21
CA ALA A 208 1.87 -7.19 -9.16
C ALA A 208 0.95 -6.07 -9.70
N LEU A 209 1.43 -5.27 -10.67
CA LEU A 209 0.61 -4.26 -11.35
C LEU A 209 -0.53 -4.91 -12.14
N ILE A 210 -0.27 -5.96 -12.91
CA ILE A 210 -1.28 -6.68 -13.71
C ILE A 210 -2.34 -7.29 -12.78
N VAL A 211 -1.92 -8.10 -11.81
CA VAL A 211 -2.85 -8.78 -10.88
C VAL A 211 -3.59 -7.77 -10.04
N GLY A 212 -2.90 -6.74 -9.52
CA GLY A 212 -3.54 -5.63 -8.82
C GLY A 212 -4.57 -4.91 -9.70
N GLY A 213 -4.29 -4.70 -10.98
CA GLY A 213 -5.24 -4.11 -11.94
C GLY A 213 -6.48 -4.96 -12.14
N ILE A 214 -6.35 -6.29 -12.25
CA ILE A 214 -7.49 -7.22 -12.31
C ILE A 214 -8.32 -7.13 -11.04
N VAL A 215 -7.68 -7.17 -9.87
CA VAL A 215 -8.33 -7.06 -8.56
C VAL A 215 -9.04 -5.71 -8.42
N PHE A 216 -8.39 -4.62 -8.81
CA PHE A 216 -8.95 -3.27 -8.79
C PHE A 216 -10.25 -3.20 -9.61
N ASN A 217 -10.23 -3.71 -10.85
CA ASN A 217 -11.42 -3.76 -11.71
C ASN A 217 -12.53 -4.63 -11.12
N TYR A 218 -12.18 -5.78 -10.51
CA TYR A 218 -13.15 -6.70 -9.91
C TYR A 218 -13.92 -6.07 -8.74
N PHE A 219 -13.21 -5.36 -7.84
CA PHE A 219 -13.81 -4.71 -6.68
C PHE A 219 -14.42 -3.34 -6.98
N THR A 220 -14.17 -2.78 -8.17
CA THR A 220 -14.74 -1.47 -8.55
C THR A 220 -16.27 -1.51 -8.58
N PRO A 221 -16.94 -0.56 -7.93
CA PRO A 221 -18.41 -0.43 -7.95
C PRO A 221 -18.94 -0.29 -9.38
N PRO A 222 -20.15 -0.82 -9.68
CA PRO A 222 -20.70 -0.85 -11.04
C PRO A 222 -20.75 0.52 -11.73
N GLN A 223 -21.06 1.59 -10.97
CA GLN A 223 -21.14 2.96 -11.47
C GLN A 223 -19.83 3.50 -12.05
N HIS A 224 -18.68 3.00 -11.54
CA HIS A 224 -17.35 3.46 -11.95
C HIS A 224 -16.67 2.51 -12.96
N ARG A 225 -17.19 1.31 -13.21
CA ARG A 225 -16.54 0.27 -14.04
C ARG A 225 -16.19 0.73 -15.44
N LYS A 226 -17.06 1.48 -16.12
CA LYS A 226 -16.80 1.99 -17.48
C LYS A 226 -15.60 2.93 -17.50
N TRP A 227 -15.51 3.82 -16.52
CA TRP A 227 -14.41 4.75 -16.38
C TRP A 227 -13.09 4.04 -15.98
N VAL A 228 -13.16 3.11 -15.03
CA VAL A 228 -12.00 2.33 -14.60
C VAL A 228 -11.42 1.52 -15.76
N ARG A 229 -12.23 0.87 -16.56
CA ARG A 229 -11.76 0.15 -17.76
C ARG A 229 -11.05 1.07 -18.74
N LYS A 230 -11.60 2.25 -19.04
CA LYS A 230 -10.94 3.26 -19.90
C LYS A 230 -9.60 3.69 -19.32
N LEU A 231 -9.56 4.02 -18.02
CA LEU A 231 -8.32 4.41 -17.35
C LEU A 231 -7.31 3.27 -17.29
N SER A 232 -7.74 2.03 -17.11
CA SER A 232 -6.86 0.86 -17.18
C SER A 232 -6.22 0.70 -18.56
N VAL A 233 -6.96 0.90 -19.64
CA VAL A 233 -6.40 0.90 -21.00
C VAL A 233 -5.39 2.03 -21.17
N ILE A 234 -5.72 3.24 -20.73
CA ILE A 234 -4.80 4.39 -20.79
C ILE A 234 -3.53 4.10 -19.98
N ALA A 235 -3.67 3.53 -18.77
CA ALA A 235 -2.54 3.16 -17.93
C ALA A 235 -1.64 2.10 -18.59
N VAL A 236 -2.23 1.11 -19.26
CA VAL A 236 -1.46 0.12 -20.04
C VAL A 236 -0.72 0.76 -21.20
N VAL A 237 -1.39 1.60 -21.99
CA VAL A 237 -0.75 2.32 -23.11
C VAL A 237 0.38 3.20 -22.59
N LEU A 238 0.15 3.96 -21.51
CA LEU A 238 1.18 4.78 -20.89
C LEU A 238 2.35 3.95 -20.37
N PHE A 239 2.08 2.84 -19.71
CA PHE A 239 3.13 1.92 -19.26
C PHE A 239 3.97 1.39 -20.42
N LEU A 240 3.32 0.92 -21.49
CA LEU A 240 4.00 0.40 -22.69
C LEU A 240 4.81 1.49 -23.40
N SER A 241 4.36 2.74 -23.40
CA SER A 241 5.10 3.86 -24.00
C SER A 241 6.31 4.29 -23.15
N LEU A 242 6.26 4.07 -21.84
CA LEU A 242 7.39 4.31 -20.94
C LEU A 242 8.39 3.13 -20.91
N ALA A 243 7.93 1.94 -21.29
CA ALA A 243 8.74 0.71 -21.28
C ALA A 243 9.83 0.77 -22.36
N GLY A 244 11.06 1.11 -21.95
CA GLY A 244 12.24 1.19 -22.80
C GLY A 244 12.87 -0.19 -23.11
N GLY A 245 13.92 -0.19 -23.91
CA GLY A 245 14.63 -1.42 -24.35
C GLY A 245 15.11 -2.30 -23.18
N ILE A 246 15.61 -1.69 -22.11
CA ILE A 246 16.06 -2.42 -20.89
C ILE A 246 14.91 -3.18 -20.24
N PHE A 247 13.71 -2.59 -20.16
CA PHE A 247 12.55 -3.30 -19.65
C PHE A 247 12.21 -4.51 -20.52
N TRP A 248 12.14 -4.32 -21.83
CA TRP A 248 11.79 -5.41 -22.76
C TRP A 248 12.85 -6.50 -22.81
N SER A 249 14.14 -6.17 -22.82
CA SER A 249 15.21 -7.18 -22.78
C SER A 249 15.10 -8.04 -21.51
N ARG A 250 14.75 -7.46 -20.35
CA ARG A 250 14.51 -8.22 -19.13
C ARG A 250 13.22 -9.05 -19.17
N MET A 251 12.21 -8.64 -19.91
CA MET A 251 10.99 -9.46 -20.08
C MET A 251 11.26 -10.66 -21.00
N GLN A 252 12.07 -10.49 -22.01
CA GLN A 252 12.49 -11.61 -22.92
C GLN A 252 13.29 -12.69 -22.19
N THR A 253 14.02 -12.36 -21.11
CA THR A 253 14.70 -13.38 -20.30
C THR A 253 13.73 -14.35 -19.61
N ILE A 254 12.42 -14.06 -19.56
CA ILE A 254 11.41 -15.00 -19.04
C ILE A 254 11.26 -16.19 -19.99
N GLU A 255 11.40 -16.01 -21.30
CA GLU A 255 11.32 -17.09 -22.30
C GLU A 255 12.49 -18.07 -22.16
N HIS A 256 13.62 -17.59 -21.63
CA HIS A 256 14.81 -18.38 -21.35
C HIS A 256 14.93 -18.80 -19.87
N ALA A 257 13.83 -18.73 -19.10
CA ALA A 257 13.82 -19.13 -17.70
C ALA A 257 14.18 -20.63 -17.59
N GLY A 258 15.37 -20.91 -17.08
CA GLY A 258 15.95 -22.26 -16.99
C GLY A 258 17.16 -22.52 -17.89
N ALA A 259 17.49 -21.63 -18.83
CA ALA A 259 18.72 -21.73 -19.61
C ALA A 259 19.88 -21.03 -18.87
N ASP A 260 20.98 -21.71 -18.69
CA ASP A 260 22.25 -21.13 -18.23
C ASP A 260 22.81 -20.25 -19.35
N ILE A 261 22.54 -18.94 -19.29
CA ILE A 261 23.18 -17.96 -20.15
C ILE A 261 24.19 -17.20 -19.28
N GLU A 262 25.46 -17.42 -19.56
CA GLU A 262 26.57 -16.80 -18.83
C GLU A 262 26.38 -15.26 -18.73
N GLY A 263 26.35 -14.72 -17.49
CA GLY A 263 26.21 -13.28 -17.26
C GLY A 263 24.79 -12.70 -17.32
N VAL A 264 23.74 -13.50 -17.56
CA VAL A 264 22.36 -13.03 -17.63
C VAL A 264 21.52 -13.67 -16.51
N ASP A 265 20.94 -12.86 -15.61
CA ASP A 265 19.94 -13.33 -14.62
C ASP A 265 18.63 -13.72 -15.33
N THR A 266 18.60 -14.95 -15.84
CA THR A 266 17.41 -15.54 -16.49
C THR A 266 16.35 -15.94 -15.46
N GLY A 267 16.68 -15.98 -14.17
CA GLY A 267 15.85 -16.53 -13.10
C GLY A 267 15.83 -18.06 -13.09
N GLY A 268 16.72 -18.74 -13.86
CA GLY A 268 16.79 -20.19 -13.96
C GLY A 268 17.08 -20.90 -12.64
N GLY A 269 17.89 -20.30 -11.77
CA GLY A 269 18.19 -20.85 -10.45
C GLY A 269 17.06 -20.77 -9.41
N ARG A 270 15.86 -20.26 -9.76
CA ARG A 270 14.78 -20.10 -8.77
C ARG A 270 14.14 -21.40 -8.34
N LEU A 271 13.98 -22.34 -9.27
CA LEU A 271 13.45 -23.68 -8.93
C LEU A 271 14.45 -24.42 -8.05
N GLU A 272 15.75 -24.35 -8.38
CA GLU A 272 16.83 -24.92 -7.59
C GLU A 272 16.85 -24.37 -6.16
N ILE A 273 16.68 -23.03 -6.02
CA ILE A 273 16.58 -22.40 -4.70
C ILE A 273 15.36 -22.91 -3.93
N ILE A 274 14.19 -23.03 -4.56
CA ILE A 274 12.97 -23.53 -3.92
C ILE A 274 13.18 -24.99 -3.48
N GLU A 275 13.79 -25.82 -4.31
CA GLU A 275 14.09 -27.20 -3.97
C GLU A 275 15.11 -27.30 -2.83
N ALA A 276 16.16 -26.48 -2.86
CA ALA A 276 17.14 -26.38 -1.78
C ALA A 276 16.46 -25.92 -0.45
N GLN A 277 15.60 -24.90 -0.50
CA GLN A 277 14.83 -24.45 0.66
C GLN A 277 13.91 -25.53 1.21
N TRP A 278 13.32 -26.34 0.34
CA TRP A 278 12.50 -27.48 0.77
C TRP A 278 13.34 -28.54 1.50
N ARG A 279 14.59 -28.83 1.02
CA ARG A 279 15.54 -29.71 1.70
C ARG A 279 15.98 -29.12 3.04
N MET A 280 16.33 -27.83 3.09
CA MET A 280 16.69 -27.11 4.33
C MET A 280 15.55 -27.21 5.36
N TRP A 281 14.29 -26.95 4.96
CA TRP A 281 13.16 -27.04 5.85
C TRP A 281 12.95 -28.43 6.46
N LYS A 282 13.20 -29.51 5.71
CA LYS A 282 13.10 -30.87 6.27
C LYS A 282 14.08 -31.10 7.40
N GLU A 283 15.24 -30.47 7.38
CA GLU A 283 16.24 -30.57 8.45
C GLU A 283 15.95 -29.59 9.57
N TYR A 284 15.39 -28.40 9.25
CA TYR A 284 15.09 -27.36 10.22
C TYR A 284 13.58 -27.02 10.23
N PRO A 285 12.69 -27.93 10.65
CA PRO A 285 11.24 -27.74 10.55
C PRO A 285 10.71 -26.58 11.42
N MET A 286 11.43 -26.20 12.47
CA MET A 286 11.12 -25.02 13.30
C MET A 286 11.78 -23.74 12.78
N GLY A 287 12.47 -23.82 11.64
CA GLY A 287 13.19 -22.73 11.00
C GLY A 287 14.58 -22.50 11.61
N CYS A 288 15.50 -22.04 10.80
CA CYS A 288 16.90 -21.85 11.15
C CYS A 288 17.27 -20.38 11.47
N GLY A 289 16.29 -19.48 11.49
CA GLY A 289 16.51 -18.04 11.75
C GLY A 289 16.59 -17.22 10.47
N ALA A 290 16.46 -15.89 10.60
CA ALA A 290 16.54 -14.97 9.47
C ALA A 290 17.87 -15.15 8.71
N THR A 291 17.79 -15.03 7.39
CA THR A 291 18.92 -15.15 6.43
C THR A 291 19.60 -16.52 6.38
N CYS A 292 19.15 -17.50 7.17
CA CYS A 292 19.79 -18.83 7.15
C CYS A 292 19.72 -19.49 5.77
N THR A 293 18.76 -19.15 4.93
CA THR A 293 18.74 -19.60 3.52
C THR A 293 20.04 -19.20 2.80
N ALA A 294 20.53 -17.99 3.01
CA ALA A 294 21.78 -17.53 2.42
C ALA A 294 22.98 -18.28 3.05
N VAL A 295 23.01 -18.41 4.39
CA VAL A 295 24.07 -19.11 5.13
C VAL A 295 24.20 -20.57 4.65
N LEU A 296 23.09 -21.27 4.52
CA LEU A 296 23.03 -22.67 4.12
C LEU A 296 23.15 -22.88 2.60
N SER A 297 23.01 -21.83 1.77
CA SER A 297 22.96 -21.94 0.31
C SER A 297 24.16 -22.70 -0.26
N THR A 298 25.34 -22.50 0.28
CA THR A 298 26.60 -23.17 -0.16
C THR A 298 26.58 -24.70 0.03
N GLN A 299 25.70 -25.21 0.90
CA GLN A 299 25.60 -26.66 1.19
C GLN A 299 24.49 -27.33 0.38
N TYR A 300 23.47 -26.59 -0.06
CA TYR A 300 22.27 -27.15 -0.69
C TYR A 300 22.11 -26.77 -2.14
N ILE A 301 22.85 -25.78 -2.64
CA ILE A 301 22.74 -25.25 -4.00
C ILE A 301 24.04 -25.54 -4.75
N ASP A 302 23.92 -26.00 -6.00
CA ASP A 302 25.07 -26.21 -6.87
C ASP A 302 25.86 -24.89 -7.01
N PRO A 303 27.21 -24.90 -6.88
CA PRO A 303 28.07 -23.73 -6.97
C PRO A 303 27.80 -22.82 -8.18
N LYS A 304 27.40 -23.39 -9.32
CA LYS A 304 27.07 -22.61 -10.53
C LYS A 304 25.87 -21.66 -10.36
N PHE A 305 24.97 -21.90 -9.39
CA PHE A 305 23.82 -21.05 -9.07
C PHE A 305 24.07 -20.10 -7.91
N LEU A 306 25.23 -20.17 -7.26
CA LEU A 306 25.63 -19.20 -6.26
C LEU A 306 26.04 -17.91 -6.96
N THR A 307 25.66 -16.77 -6.38
CA THR A 307 26.02 -15.44 -6.90
C THR A 307 26.97 -14.76 -5.94
N ASP A 308 27.85 -13.91 -6.47
CA ASP A 308 28.69 -13.04 -5.64
C ASP A 308 27.80 -12.20 -4.73
N SER A 309 28.14 -12.12 -3.45
CA SER A 309 27.40 -11.31 -2.47
C SER A 309 27.47 -9.80 -2.74
N GLY A 310 28.25 -9.37 -3.71
CA GLY A 310 28.44 -7.95 -4.07
C GLY A 310 29.22 -7.14 -3.04
N VAL A 311 29.71 -7.78 -1.98
CA VAL A 311 30.46 -7.14 -0.90
C VAL A 311 31.82 -7.81 -0.76
N GLY A 312 32.79 -7.38 -1.55
CA GLY A 312 34.18 -7.80 -1.45
C GLY A 312 34.42 -9.30 -1.69
N SER A 313 35.51 -9.85 -1.15
CA SER A 313 35.89 -11.26 -1.27
C SER A 313 35.08 -12.23 -0.39
N GLY A 314 33.80 -11.94 -0.11
CA GLY A 314 32.91 -12.82 0.66
C GLY A 314 32.51 -14.08 -0.11
N PRO A 315 32.03 -15.14 0.58
CA PRO A 315 31.58 -16.35 -0.05
C PRO A 315 30.38 -16.07 -0.97
N MET A 316 30.35 -16.69 -2.15
CA MET A 316 29.18 -16.68 -3.02
C MET A 316 28.02 -17.36 -2.28
N VAL A 317 26.89 -16.66 -2.13
CA VAL A 317 25.68 -17.12 -1.44
C VAL A 317 24.45 -16.86 -2.30
N ARG A 318 23.37 -17.56 -2.03
CA ARG A 318 22.11 -17.33 -2.74
C ARG A 318 21.00 -17.00 -1.73
N ALA A 319 20.40 -15.81 -1.87
CA ALA A 319 19.25 -15.44 -1.09
C ALA A 319 17.96 -16.09 -1.62
N SER A 320 17.00 -16.30 -0.74
CA SER A 320 15.64 -16.66 -1.14
C SER A 320 15.03 -15.52 -1.99
N HIS A 321 14.36 -15.85 -3.06
CA HIS A 321 13.57 -14.88 -3.83
C HIS A 321 12.08 -15.24 -3.78
N ASN A 322 11.63 -15.79 -2.66
CA ASN A 322 10.24 -16.18 -2.43
C ASN A 322 9.90 -16.04 -0.94
N THR A 323 9.00 -15.09 -0.60
CA THR A 323 8.62 -14.82 0.79
C THR A 323 7.97 -16.05 1.46
N PHE A 324 7.18 -16.85 0.71
CA PHE A 324 6.52 -18.04 1.28
C PHE A 324 7.55 -19.08 1.69
N MET A 325 8.52 -19.34 0.82
CA MET A 325 9.61 -20.27 1.11
C MET A 325 10.53 -19.73 2.21
N THR A 326 10.80 -18.42 2.24
CA THR A 326 11.52 -17.77 3.33
C THR A 326 10.81 -17.99 4.67
N MET A 327 9.49 -17.77 4.72
CA MET A 327 8.72 -17.99 5.96
C MET A 327 8.77 -19.45 6.41
N LEU A 328 8.77 -20.40 5.47
CA LEU A 328 8.85 -21.82 5.77
C LEU A 328 10.25 -22.25 6.22
N THR A 329 11.29 -21.83 5.49
CA THR A 329 12.67 -22.28 5.76
C THR A 329 13.28 -21.53 6.96
N GLU A 330 13.17 -20.21 6.98
CA GLU A 330 13.83 -19.38 7.99
C GLU A 330 13.05 -19.33 9.31
N HIS A 331 11.70 -19.39 9.24
CA HIS A 331 10.85 -19.26 10.43
C HIS A 331 10.03 -20.53 10.72
N GLY A 332 10.22 -21.59 9.94
CA GLY A 332 9.63 -22.90 10.14
C GLY A 332 8.12 -22.96 9.94
N VAL A 333 7.54 -24.10 10.34
CA VAL A 333 6.08 -24.31 10.29
C VAL A 333 5.31 -23.19 11.02
N PRO A 334 5.72 -22.72 12.21
CA PRO A 334 5.01 -21.63 12.88
C PRO A 334 5.02 -20.33 12.05
N GLY A 335 6.20 -19.93 11.51
CA GLY A 335 6.32 -18.73 10.70
C GLY A 335 5.44 -18.77 9.44
N ALA A 336 5.52 -19.88 8.69
CA ALA A 336 4.69 -20.10 7.52
C ALA A 336 3.19 -20.08 7.87
N THR A 337 2.79 -20.70 9.00
CA THR A 337 1.40 -20.74 9.46
C THR A 337 0.89 -19.32 9.75
N PHE A 338 1.61 -18.53 10.54
CA PHE A 338 1.20 -17.15 10.84
C PHE A 338 1.08 -16.31 9.57
N TYR A 339 2.01 -16.46 8.65
CA TYR A 339 2.01 -15.73 7.39
C TYR A 339 0.80 -16.11 6.51
N ILE A 340 0.55 -17.41 6.32
CA ILE A 340 -0.60 -17.90 5.53
C ILE A 340 -1.92 -17.49 6.18
N MET A 341 -2.05 -17.60 7.49
CA MET A 341 -3.25 -17.15 8.21
C MET A 341 -3.49 -15.65 8.03
N LEU A 342 -2.44 -14.84 8.01
CA LEU A 342 -2.56 -13.41 7.74
C LEU A 342 -3.05 -13.14 6.31
N MET A 343 -2.53 -13.87 5.31
CA MET A 343 -3.00 -13.76 3.91
C MET A 343 -4.46 -14.18 3.78
N LEU A 344 -4.87 -15.28 4.40
CA LEU A 344 -6.27 -15.74 4.43
C LEU A 344 -7.18 -14.72 5.13
N TRP A 345 -6.71 -14.08 6.19
CA TRP A 345 -7.43 -13.00 6.85
C TRP A 345 -7.62 -11.80 5.92
N ILE A 346 -6.57 -11.35 5.22
CA ILE A 346 -6.66 -10.26 4.23
C ILE A 346 -7.73 -10.58 3.19
N LEU A 347 -7.66 -11.75 2.58
CA LEU A 347 -8.61 -12.19 1.56
C LEU A 347 -10.05 -12.24 2.09
N SER A 348 -10.23 -12.77 3.31
CA SER A 348 -11.53 -12.82 3.99
C SER A 348 -12.09 -11.42 4.22
N ARG A 349 -11.28 -10.46 4.69
CA ARG A 349 -11.72 -9.10 4.99
C ARG A 349 -12.02 -8.30 3.72
N VAL A 350 -11.18 -8.40 2.70
CA VAL A 350 -11.44 -7.76 1.40
C VAL A 350 -12.76 -8.28 0.80
N ARG A 351 -13.00 -9.60 0.83
CA ARG A 351 -14.26 -10.20 0.37
C ARG A 351 -15.46 -9.74 1.19
N LYS A 352 -15.35 -9.70 2.52
CA LYS A 352 -16.43 -9.27 3.42
C LYS A 352 -16.80 -7.81 3.18
N LEU A 353 -15.81 -6.92 3.10
CA LEU A 353 -16.02 -5.51 2.76
C LEU A 353 -16.61 -5.35 1.36
N GLY A 354 -16.07 -6.08 0.37
CA GLY A 354 -16.57 -6.03 -0.98
C GLY A 354 -18.04 -6.50 -1.11
N LYS A 355 -18.46 -7.47 -0.30
CA LYS A 355 -19.86 -7.89 -0.22
C LYS A 355 -20.74 -6.81 0.43
N ALA A 356 -20.31 -6.27 1.58
CA ALA A 356 -21.05 -5.21 2.27
C ALA A 356 -21.22 -3.96 1.39
N TYR A 357 -20.17 -3.53 0.70
CA TYR A 357 -20.20 -2.34 -0.15
C TYR A 357 -20.95 -2.51 -1.49
N ARG A 358 -21.36 -3.73 -1.83
CA ARG A 358 -22.28 -3.98 -2.95
C ARG A 358 -23.74 -3.82 -2.56
N THR A 359 -24.07 -4.07 -1.31
CA THR A 359 -25.44 -3.99 -0.77
C THR A 359 -25.79 -2.59 -0.28
N GLU A 360 -24.81 -1.87 0.25
CA GLU A 360 -24.99 -0.55 0.81
C GLU A 360 -23.85 0.38 0.35
N ASP A 361 -24.18 1.63 0.02
CA ASP A 361 -23.16 2.64 -0.29
C ASP A 361 -22.57 3.21 1.01
N HIS A 362 -21.37 2.81 1.30
CA HIS A 362 -20.59 3.34 2.43
C HIS A 362 -19.73 4.56 2.05
N GLY A 363 -20.10 5.24 0.95
CA GLY A 363 -19.42 6.46 0.49
C GLY A 363 -17.96 6.24 0.15
N MET A 364 -17.06 7.01 0.76
CA MET A 364 -15.63 6.98 0.46
C MET A 364 -14.99 5.60 0.69
N MET A 365 -15.47 4.81 1.64
CA MET A 365 -14.96 3.46 1.90
C MET A 365 -15.21 2.50 0.72
N THR A 366 -16.39 2.57 0.10
CA THR A 366 -16.73 1.81 -1.11
C THR A 366 -15.74 2.12 -2.24
N ALA A 367 -15.37 3.39 -2.34
CA ALA A 367 -14.48 3.88 -3.38
C ALA A 367 -12.99 3.53 -3.15
N VAL A 368 -12.55 3.40 -1.90
CA VAL A 368 -11.15 3.11 -1.53
C VAL A 368 -10.83 1.61 -1.57
N LEU A 369 -11.81 0.75 -1.31
CA LEU A 369 -11.59 -0.71 -1.23
C LEU A 369 -10.90 -1.31 -2.46
N PRO A 370 -11.24 -0.95 -3.72
CA PRO A 370 -10.55 -1.50 -4.89
C PRO A 370 -9.04 -1.29 -4.85
N GLY A 371 -8.59 -0.11 -4.43
CA GLY A 371 -7.17 0.21 -4.31
C GLY A 371 -6.48 -0.58 -3.20
N VAL A 372 -7.07 -0.63 -2.00
CA VAL A 372 -6.51 -1.39 -0.87
C VAL A 372 -6.45 -2.89 -1.20
N ALA A 373 -7.47 -3.44 -1.85
CA ALA A 373 -7.48 -4.82 -2.30
C ALA A 373 -6.39 -5.10 -3.34
N ALA A 374 -6.27 -4.22 -4.36
CA ALA A 374 -5.24 -4.33 -5.39
C ALA A 374 -3.82 -4.28 -4.81
N VAL A 375 -3.58 -3.38 -3.87
CA VAL A 375 -2.29 -3.28 -3.17
C VAL A 375 -1.95 -4.55 -2.42
N LEU A 376 -2.84 -5.00 -1.52
CA LEU A 376 -2.55 -6.15 -0.64
C LEU A 376 -2.39 -7.45 -1.43
N LEU A 377 -3.27 -7.70 -2.41
CA LEU A 377 -3.19 -8.90 -3.24
C LEU A 377 -2.06 -8.80 -4.27
N GLY A 378 -1.76 -7.60 -4.79
CA GLY A 378 -0.59 -7.36 -5.64
C GLY A 378 0.72 -7.64 -4.92
N ILE A 379 0.89 -7.14 -3.68
CA ILE A 379 2.07 -7.45 -2.84
C ILE A 379 2.16 -8.96 -2.60
N THR A 380 1.05 -9.63 -2.30
CA THR A 380 1.03 -11.09 -2.05
C THR A 380 1.50 -11.87 -3.27
N ILE A 381 1.16 -11.43 -4.48
CA ILE A 381 1.71 -12.03 -5.72
C ILE A 381 3.20 -11.71 -5.87
N GLY A 382 3.62 -10.48 -5.56
CA GLY A 382 5.04 -10.11 -5.56
C GLY A 382 5.89 -10.98 -4.63
N ASP A 383 5.32 -11.42 -3.51
CA ASP A 383 5.96 -12.31 -2.52
C ASP A 383 6.36 -13.69 -3.08
N MET A 384 5.74 -14.13 -4.16
CA MET A 384 6.13 -15.39 -4.83
C MET A 384 7.46 -15.27 -5.57
N PHE A 385 7.95 -14.04 -5.80
CA PHE A 385 9.10 -13.79 -6.65
C PHE A 385 10.23 -13.02 -5.96
N VAL A 386 9.97 -12.47 -4.78
CA VAL A 386 10.96 -11.69 -4.00
C VAL A 386 10.68 -11.87 -2.51
N THR A 387 11.73 -11.73 -1.68
CA THR A 387 11.60 -11.72 -0.22
C THR A 387 11.26 -10.33 0.26
N HIS A 388 10.04 -10.14 0.75
CA HIS A 388 9.55 -8.85 1.26
C HIS A 388 9.27 -8.87 2.77
N ALA A 389 10.07 -9.61 3.54
CA ALA A 389 9.91 -9.71 4.99
C ALA A 389 10.00 -8.34 5.71
N LYS A 390 10.82 -7.43 5.18
CA LYS A 390 11.04 -6.08 5.72
C LYS A 390 10.19 -4.98 5.02
N LEU A 391 9.17 -5.32 4.21
CA LEU A 391 8.34 -4.35 3.48
C LEU A 391 7.30 -3.69 4.40
N GLU A 392 7.60 -2.51 4.92
CA GLU A 392 6.77 -1.77 5.86
C GLU A 392 5.41 -1.34 5.28
N VAL A 393 5.36 -1.00 4.00
CA VAL A 393 4.13 -0.56 3.30
C VAL A 393 3.02 -1.60 3.37
N ARG A 394 3.34 -2.89 3.40
CA ARG A 394 2.37 -3.97 3.66
C ARG A 394 1.64 -3.76 4.98
N ILE A 395 2.38 -3.44 6.03
CA ILE A 395 1.83 -3.24 7.39
C ILE A 395 0.87 -2.06 7.40
N TRP A 396 1.20 -0.97 6.70
CA TRP A 396 0.31 0.19 6.58
C TRP A 396 -1.02 -0.19 5.94
N PHE A 397 -0.98 -0.92 4.82
CA PHE A 397 -2.22 -1.29 4.12
C PHE A 397 -3.04 -2.36 4.84
N ILE A 398 -2.42 -3.26 5.62
CA ILE A 398 -3.15 -4.15 6.53
C ILE A 398 -3.85 -3.34 7.63
N ALA A 399 -3.16 -2.35 8.23
CA ALA A 399 -3.75 -1.47 9.24
C ALA A 399 -4.87 -0.59 8.65
N ILE A 400 -4.71 -0.10 7.42
CA ILE A 400 -5.77 0.60 6.68
C ILE A 400 -6.99 -0.31 6.48
N LEU A 401 -6.81 -1.57 6.06
CA LEU A 401 -7.90 -2.53 5.90
C LEU A 401 -8.61 -2.80 7.23
N MET A 402 -7.88 -2.89 8.36
CA MET A 402 -8.45 -3.00 9.70
C MET A 402 -9.25 -1.75 10.06
N ALA A 403 -8.71 -0.55 9.79
CA ALA A 403 -9.40 0.72 10.05
C ALA A 403 -10.69 0.84 9.23
N MET A 404 -10.66 0.46 7.95
CA MET A 404 -11.85 0.42 7.09
C MET A 404 -12.92 -0.54 7.66
N TYR A 405 -12.51 -1.71 8.13
CA TYR A 405 -13.42 -2.66 8.75
C TYR A 405 -14.01 -2.11 10.06
N ASN A 406 -13.20 -1.48 10.90
CA ASN A 406 -13.66 -0.81 12.12
C ASN A 406 -14.68 0.30 11.83
N LEU A 407 -14.42 1.14 10.83
CA LEU A 407 -15.32 2.23 10.45
C LEU A 407 -16.64 1.71 9.85
N MET A 408 -16.61 0.60 9.12
CA MET A 408 -17.82 -0.07 8.62
C MET A 408 -18.70 -0.54 9.80
N VAL A 409 -18.11 -1.25 10.76
CA VAL A 409 -18.83 -1.74 11.94
C VAL A 409 -19.40 -0.57 12.75
N ALA A 410 -18.62 0.52 12.91
CA ALA A 410 -19.08 1.72 13.57
C ALA A 410 -20.35 2.31 12.94
N ARG A 411 -20.43 2.31 11.61
CA ARG A 411 -21.61 2.82 10.89
C ARG A 411 -22.82 1.92 11.04
N GLN A 412 -22.62 0.60 10.99
CA GLN A 412 -23.70 -0.37 11.15
C GLN A 412 -24.30 -0.37 12.55
N GLN A 413 -23.52 0.05 13.57
CA GLN A 413 -23.97 0.13 14.97
C GLN A 413 -24.47 1.53 15.35
N ALA A 414 -24.26 2.54 14.50
CA ALA A 414 -24.84 3.85 14.73
C ALA A 414 -26.38 3.74 14.68
N PRO A 415 -27.11 4.24 15.70
CA PRO A 415 -28.57 4.26 15.63
C PRO A 415 -28.98 5.00 14.36
N ALA A 416 -29.95 4.42 13.63
CA ALA A 416 -30.53 5.10 12.49
C ALA A 416 -30.95 6.49 12.97
N VAL A 417 -30.33 7.54 12.42
CA VAL A 417 -30.77 8.91 12.67
C VAL A 417 -32.23 8.94 12.25
N ALA A 418 -33.14 9.07 13.22
CA ALA A 418 -34.55 9.27 12.91
C ALA A 418 -34.61 10.37 11.84
N PRO A 419 -35.36 10.15 10.73
CA PRO A 419 -35.48 11.18 9.72
C PRO A 419 -35.81 12.47 10.45
N ALA A 420 -34.99 13.50 10.25
CA ALA A 420 -35.23 14.81 10.83
C ALA A 420 -36.73 15.09 10.58
N MET A 421 -37.50 15.25 11.65
CA MET A 421 -38.90 15.60 11.53
C MET A 421 -38.91 16.74 10.52
N ALA A 422 -39.56 16.51 9.37
CA ALA A 422 -39.72 17.54 8.37
C ALA A 422 -40.14 18.80 9.12
N ASP A 423 -39.39 19.88 8.95
CA ASP A 423 -39.79 21.16 9.50
C ASP A 423 -41.26 21.33 9.20
N PRO A 424 -42.11 21.69 10.17
CA PRO A 424 -43.52 21.88 9.93
C PRO A 424 -43.63 22.82 8.74
N GLU A 425 -44.34 22.36 7.68
CA GLU A 425 -44.55 23.14 6.48
C GLU A 425 -44.91 24.59 6.89
N PRO A 426 -44.20 25.61 6.39
CA PRO A 426 -44.53 26.97 6.72
C PRO A 426 -45.98 27.22 6.40
N PRO A 427 -46.77 27.88 7.29
CA PRO A 427 -48.19 28.07 7.13
C PRO A 427 -48.49 28.62 5.73
N ALA A 428 -49.38 27.94 5.02
CA ALA A 428 -49.74 28.29 3.66
C ALA A 428 -50.09 29.79 3.57
N LYS A 429 -49.37 30.52 2.74
CA LYS A 429 -49.63 31.94 2.49
C LYS A 429 -51.11 32.13 2.14
N PRO A 430 -51.84 33.07 2.83
CA PRO A 430 -53.23 33.28 2.54
C PRO A 430 -53.42 33.58 1.04
N ARG A 431 -54.27 32.82 0.38
CA ARG A 431 -54.66 33.07 -1.00
C ARG A 431 -55.17 34.51 -1.11
N ARG A 432 -54.47 35.36 -1.83
CA ARG A 432 -54.98 36.68 -2.22
C ARG A 432 -56.23 36.45 -3.02
N VAL A 433 -57.40 36.78 -2.45
CA VAL A 433 -58.68 36.89 -3.16
C VAL A 433 -58.50 37.99 -4.20
N GLN A 434 -58.46 37.62 -5.48
CA GLN A 434 -58.58 38.60 -6.55
C GLN A 434 -60.01 39.13 -6.54
N VAL A 435 -60.20 40.30 -6.00
CA VAL A 435 -61.44 41.06 -6.15
C VAL A 435 -61.56 41.48 -7.61
N ALA A 436 -62.49 40.84 -8.33
CA ALA A 436 -62.85 41.20 -9.70
C ALA A 436 -63.39 42.63 -9.70
N ARG A 437 -62.61 43.58 -10.20
CA ARG A 437 -63.12 44.92 -10.53
C ARG A 437 -64.14 44.82 -11.69
N ARG A 438 -65.44 44.97 -11.37
CA ARG A 438 -66.47 45.16 -12.33
C ARG A 438 -66.18 46.43 -13.17
N GLY A 439 -66.14 46.30 -14.45
CA GLY A 439 -65.94 47.34 -15.41
C GLY A 439 -67.05 48.37 -15.36
N ALA A 440 -66.75 49.61 -15.57
CA ALA A 440 -67.64 50.68 -15.93
C ALA A 440 -67.60 50.83 -17.48
N PRO A 441 -68.80 51.16 -18.11
CA PRO A 441 -68.89 51.19 -19.55
C PRO A 441 -68.57 52.55 -20.15
N GLY A 442 -67.91 52.50 -21.29
CA GLY A 442 -68.14 53.45 -22.37
C GLY A 442 -67.52 54.81 -22.35
N GLN A 443 -66.67 55.05 -23.28
CA GLN A 443 -66.76 56.20 -24.21
C GLN A 443 -65.79 55.95 -25.39
N ALA A 444 -66.45 55.94 -26.56
CA ALA A 444 -65.84 55.95 -27.85
C ALA A 444 -65.42 57.36 -28.26
N VAL A 445 -64.21 57.53 -28.79
CA VAL A 445 -63.79 58.69 -29.60
C VAL A 445 -62.97 58.22 -30.80
N PRO A 446 -63.31 58.71 -32.00
CA PRO A 446 -62.80 58.18 -33.26
C PRO A 446 -61.57 58.92 -33.80
N GLY A 447 -60.79 58.21 -34.53
CA GLY A 447 -60.07 58.68 -35.71
C GLY A 447 -58.83 59.57 -35.58
N ARG A 448 -57.73 59.05 -36.11
CA ARG A 448 -56.97 59.71 -37.22
C ARG A 448 -55.87 58.80 -37.77
N ARG A 449 -55.96 58.67 -39.09
CA ARG A 449 -54.94 58.16 -40.00
C ARG A 449 -53.61 59.00 -39.89
N ARG A 450 -52.52 58.37 -39.87
CA ARG A 450 -51.46 58.35 -40.95
C ARG A 450 -50.47 57.29 -40.63
#